data_e9f0d3aa3a9cba3108ecf1737a8e1be1
#
_entry.id   e9f0d3aa3a9cba3108ecf1737a8e1be1
#
_cell.length_a   1.000
_cell.length_b   1.000
_cell.length_c   1.000
_cell.angle_alpha   90.00
_cell.angle_beta   90.00
_cell.angle_gamma   90.00
#
_symmetry.space_group_name_H-M   'P 1'
#
loop_
_entity.id
_entity.type
_entity.pdbx_description
1 polymer ?
#
loop_
_entity_poly.entity_id
_entity_poly.type
_entity_poly.pdbx_seq_one_letter_code
_entity_poly.pdbx_strand_id
1 'polypeptide(L)'
;MTVFWLDTALVLERLRAAVDRLTSDPNVLRVVLFGSFAEERAVPGSDVDVMIVLADDERPFLERISAFLTYFSDIGIGVDLFPYTVREMDNPLARRASETGILLFSR
;
A
#
# COMPACT_ATOMS: atom_id res chain seq x y z
N MET A 1 -5.33 31.65 6.11
CA MET A 1 -4.32 30.70 6.59
C MET A 1 -4.73 29.27 6.21
N THR A 2 -3.84 28.55 5.64
CA THR A 2 -4.10 27.14 5.32
C THR A 2 -3.74 26.30 6.53
N VAL A 3 -4.71 25.53 7.01
CA VAL A 3 -4.46 24.57 8.07
C VAL A 3 -4.35 23.20 7.43
N PHE A 4 -3.17 22.61 7.56
CA PHE A 4 -2.95 21.24 7.12
C PHE A 4 -3.24 20.32 8.28
N TRP A 5 -4.21 19.49 8.13
CA TRP A 5 -4.40 18.41 9.06
C TRP A 5 -4.59 17.10 8.33
N LEU A 6 -4.24 16.06 9.04
CA LEU A 6 -4.28 14.71 8.52
C LEU A 6 -5.51 14.00 9.08
N ASP A 7 -6.44 13.66 8.20
CA ASP A 7 -7.58 12.83 8.56
C ASP A 7 -7.24 11.37 8.27
N THR A 8 -6.66 10.70 9.27
CA THR A 8 -6.24 9.31 9.13
C THR A 8 -7.42 8.37 8.89
N ALA A 9 -8.58 8.65 9.48
CA ALA A 9 -9.77 7.83 9.29
C ALA A 9 -10.25 7.88 7.83
N LEU A 10 -10.26 9.07 7.24
CA LEU A 10 -10.65 9.25 5.84
C LEU A 10 -9.66 8.58 4.89
N VAL A 11 -8.36 8.71 5.18
CA VAL A 11 -7.31 8.06 4.38
C VAL A 11 -7.49 6.54 4.42
N LEU A 12 -7.70 5.98 5.59
CA LEU A 12 -7.91 4.53 5.74
C LEU A 12 -9.19 4.05 5.04
N GLU A 13 -10.26 4.83 5.10
CA GLU A 13 -11.51 4.51 4.40
C GLU A 13 -11.29 4.45 2.89
N ARG A 14 -10.63 5.48 2.34
CA ARG A 14 -10.31 5.53 0.90
C ARG A 14 -9.35 4.42 0.49
N LEU A 15 -8.39 4.12 1.34
CA LEU A 15 -7.44 3.04 1.11
C LEU A 15 -8.14 1.69 1.04
N ARG A 16 -9.09 1.42 1.94
CA ARG A 16 -9.87 0.18 1.91
C ARG A 16 -10.68 0.06 0.63
N ALA A 17 -11.29 1.16 0.17
CA ALA A 17 -12.02 1.17 -1.09
C ALA A 17 -11.10 0.87 -2.28
N ALA A 18 -9.89 1.43 -2.29
CA ALA A 18 -8.89 1.15 -3.33
C ALA A 18 -8.47 -0.33 -3.30
N VAL A 19 -8.25 -0.88 -2.11
CA VAL A 19 -7.89 -2.29 -1.94
C VAL A 19 -9.02 -3.20 -2.44
N ASP A 20 -10.27 -2.88 -2.15
CA ASP A 20 -11.42 -3.66 -2.64
C ASP A 20 -11.43 -3.72 -4.17
N ARG A 21 -11.12 -2.62 -4.86
CA ARG A 21 -11.02 -2.61 -6.31
C ARG A 21 -9.82 -3.42 -6.80
N LEU A 22 -8.68 -3.27 -6.15
CA LEU A 22 -7.44 -3.95 -6.50
C LEU A 22 -7.57 -5.47 -6.38
N THR A 23 -8.31 -5.94 -5.39
CA THR A 23 -8.43 -7.38 -5.10
C THR A 23 -9.33 -8.12 -6.08
N SER A 24 -9.96 -7.42 -7.04
CA SER A 24 -10.59 -8.09 -8.18
C SER A 24 -9.56 -8.79 -9.08
N ASP A 25 -8.29 -8.39 -9.01
CA ASP A 25 -7.21 -9.07 -9.69
C ASP A 25 -6.78 -10.30 -8.86
N PRO A 26 -6.99 -11.54 -9.36
CA PRO A 26 -6.65 -12.74 -8.59
C PRO A 26 -5.15 -12.93 -8.36
N ASN A 27 -4.31 -12.19 -9.09
CA ASN A 27 -2.86 -12.20 -8.89
C ASN A 27 -2.45 -11.48 -7.60
N VAL A 28 -3.31 -10.64 -7.05
CA VAL A 28 -3.06 -9.95 -5.79
C VAL A 28 -3.39 -10.90 -4.63
N LEU A 29 -2.36 -11.34 -3.92
CA LEU A 29 -2.49 -12.31 -2.83
C LEU A 29 -2.64 -11.65 -1.46
N ARG A 30 -2.01 -10.49 -1.27
CA ARG A 30 -1.99 -9.82 0.01
C ARG A 30 -1.73 -8.33 -0.18
N VAL A 31 -2.31 -7.51 0.69
CA VAL A 31 -2.05 -6.07 0.74
C VAL A 31 -1.79 -5.68 2.19
N VAL A 32 -0.68 -5.00 2.42
CA VAL A 32 -0.23 -4.62 3.77
C VAL A 32 0.04 -3.11 3.82
N LEU A 33 -0.60 -2.43 4.76
CA LEU A 33 -0.26 -1.05 5.10
C LEU A 33 0.88 -1.08 6.10
N PHE A 34 1.95 -0.33 5.84
CA PHE A 34 3.07 -0.26 6.76
C PHE A 34 3.60 1.17 6.86
N GLY A 35 4.70 1.35 7.61
CA GLY A 35 5.28 2.66 7.81
C GLY A 35 4.51 3.50 8.81
N SER A 36 4.57 4.83 8.68
CA SER A 36 4.06 5.76 9.67
C SER A 36 2.56 5.61 9.96
N PHE A 37 1.75 5.32 8.94
CA PHE A 37 0.31 5.12 9.12
C PHE A 37 0.01 3.85 9.93
N ALA A 38 0.73 2.77 9.68
CA ALA A 38 0.53 1.51 10.40
C ALA A 38 1.03 1.62 11.84
N GLU A 39 2.06 2.41 12.08
CA GLU A 39 2.70 2.58 13.39
C GLU A 39 2.15 3.78 14.16
N GLU A 40 1.08 4.39 13.68
CA GLU A 40 0.41 5.55 14.30
C GLU A 40 1.34 6.76 14.51
N ARG A 41 2.31 6.93 13.59
CA ARG A 41 3.27 8.04 13.61
C ARG A 41 3.05 9.03 12.47
N ALA A 42 1.93 8.90 11.75
CA ALA A 42 1.64 9.77 10.62
C ALA A 42 1.41 11.21 11.08
N VAL A 43 2.00 12.14 10.32
CA VAL A 43 1.85 13.58 10.50
C VAL A 43 1.45 14.21 9.18
N PRO A 44 0.98 15.47 9.15
CA PRO A 44 0.75 16.15 7.88
C PRO A 44 1.99 16.07 6.99
N GLY A 45 1.81 15.64 5.75
CA GLY A 45 2.91 15.41 4.81
C GLY A 45 3.40 13.96 4.76
N SER A 46 2.95 13.09 5.65
CA SER A 46 3.28 11.65 5.57
C SER A 46 2.64 11.02 4.34
N ASP A 47 3.38 10.10 3.70
CA ASP A 47 2.85 9.25 2.64
C ASP A 47 2.33 7.94 3.19
N VAL A 48 1.43 7.32 2.45
CA VAL A 48 0.92 5.98 2.77
C VAL A 48 1.83 4.95 2.10
N ASP A 49 2.38 4.03 2.88
CA ASP A 49 3.24 2.95 2.37
C ASP A 49 2.42 1.66 2.27
N VAL A 50 2.30 1.12 1.07
CA VAL A 50 1.49 -0.07 0.79
C VAL A 50 2.31 -1.12 0.08
N MET A 51 2.40 -2.31 0.67
CA MET A 51 3.02 -3.46 0.03
C MET A 51 1.93 -4.33 -0.58
N ILE A 52 2.12 -4.68 -1.86
CA ILE A 52 1.23 -5.59 -2.58
C ILE A 52 2.01 -6.85 -2.88
N VAL A 53 1.50 -8.00 -2.45
CA VAL A 53 2.11 -9.29 -2.73
C VAL A 53 1.38 -9.94 -3.89
N LEU A 54 2.12 -10.22 -4.95
CA LEU A 54 1.61 -10.78 -6.19
C LEU A 54 2.03 -12.25 -6.32
N ALA A 55 1.16 -13.06 -6.91
CA ALA A 55 1.51 -14.47 -7.21
C ALA A 55 2.68 -14.52 -8.17
N ASP A 56 2.63 -13.74 -9.25
CA ASP A 56 3.68 -13.65 -10.25
C ASP A 56 3.52 -12.36 -11.06
N ASP A 57 4.63 -11.77 -11.50
CA ASP A 57 4.59 -10.62 -12.39
C ASP A 57 5.96 -10.47 -13.06
N GLU A 58 6.00 -10.60 -14.38
CA GLU A 58 7.24 -10.51 -15.14
C GLU A 58 7.68 -9.08 -15.42
N ARG A 59 6.81 -8.10 -15.19
CA ARG A 59 7.15 -6.69 -15.44
C ARG A 59 8.24 -6.23 -14.47
N PRO A 60 9.11 -5.30 -14.89
CA PRO A 60 10.02 -4.63 -13.98
C PRO A 60 9.25 -3.96 -12.83
N PHE A 61 9.89 -3.87 -11.67
CA PHE A 61 9.27 -3.33 -10.45
C PHE A 61 8.62 -1.95 -10.66
N LEU A 62 9.30 -1.04 -11.38
CA LEU A 62 8.77 0.30 -11.63
C LEU A 62 7.51 0.28 -12.49
N GLU A 63 7.42 -0.64 -13.44
CA GLU A 63 6.21 -0.79 -14.26
C GLU A 63 5.03 -1.32 -13.45
N ARG A 64 5.30 -2.18 -12.47
CA ARG A 64 4.26 -2.66 -11.55
C ARG A 64 3.70 -1.50 -10.72
N ILE A 65 4.57 -0.63 -10.22
CA ILE A 65 4.15 0.56 -9.47
C ILE A 65 3.19 1.39 -10.32
N SER A 66 3.56 1.70 -11.56
CA SER A 66 2.72 2.48 -12.46
C SER A 66 1.37 1.82 -12.71
N ALA A 67 1.37 0.50 -12.89
CA ALA A 67 0.14 -0.26 -13.16
C ALA A 67 -0.83 -0.22 -11.97
N PHE A 68 -0.32 -0.34 -10.75
CA PHE A 68 -1.17 -0.38 -9.56
C PHE A 68 -1.52 1.00 -8.99
N LEU A 69 -0.73 2.01 -9.29
CA LEU A 69 -0.89 3.35 -8.71
C LEU A 69 -2.26 3.97 -9.03
N THR A 70 -2.84 3.63 -10.17
CA THR A 70 -4.15 4.14 -10.59
C THR A 70 -5.27 3.78 -9.62
N TYR A 71 -5.15 2.65 -8.91
CA TYR A 71 -6.14 2.24 -7.91
C TYR A 71 -6.17 3.16 -6.69
N PHE A 72 -5.09 3.92 -6.48
CA PHE A 72 -4.90 4.75 -5.29
C PHE A 72 -5.02 6.25 -5.56
N SER A 73 -5.55 6.63 -6.72
CA SER A 73 -5.63 8.04 -7.12
C SER A 73 -6.52 8.90 -6.22
N ASP A 74 -7.48 8.29 -5.52
CA ASP A 74 -8.46 8.99 -4.70
C ASP A 74 -8.07 9.09 -3.22
N ILE A 75 -6.86 8.70 -2.86
CA ILE A 75 -6.45 8.67 -1.46
C ILE A 75 -6.31 10.08 -0.88
N GLY A 76 -5.92 11.05 -1.70
CA GLY A 76 -5.80 12.46 -1.29
C GLY A 76 -4.43 12.83 -0.73
N ILE A 77 -3.55 11.87 -0.51
CA ILE A 77 -2.15 12.07 -0.14
C ILE A 77 -1.28 11.15 -0.95
N GLY A 78 0.03 11.32 -0.88
CA GLY A 78 0.98 10.47 -1.59
C GLY A 78 0.91 9.02 -1.14
N VAL A 79 1.04 8.11 -2.09
CA VAL A 79 1.06 6.66 -1.84
C VAL A 79 2.32 6.09 -2.45
N ASP A 80 3.11 5.40 -1.64
CA ASP A 80 4.28 4.66 -2.08
C ASP A 80 3.93 3.17 -2.15
N LEU A 81 4.05 2.60 -3.34
CA LEU A 81 3.69 1.20 -3.57
C LEU A 81 4.93 0.33 -3.69
N PHE A 82 4.83 -0.86 -3.10
CA PHE A 82 5.88 -1.87 -3.12
C PHE A 82 5.29 -3.20 -3.59
N PRO A 83 5.09 -3.36 -4.92
CA PRO A 83 4.48 -4.55 -5.50
C PRO A 83 5.51 -5.66 -5.73
N TYR A 84 5.67 -6.52 -4.73
CA TYR A 84 6.56 -7.66 -4.79
C TYR A 84 5.83 -8.92 -5.23
N THR A 85 6.50 -9.79 -5.99
CA THR A 85 6.02 -11.16 -6.15
C THR A 85 6.39 -11.99 -4.92
N VAL A 86 5.74 -13.14 -4.76
CA VAL A 86 6.03 -14.06 -3.65
C VAL A 86 7.52 -14.40 -3.59
N ARG A 87 8.15 -14.58 -4.75
CA ARG A 87 9.57 -14.93 -4.82
C ARG A 87 10.50 -13.79 -4.38
N GLU A 88 10.00 -12.56 -4.40
CA GLU A 88 10.78 -11.36 -4.05
C GLU A 88 10.61 -10.94 -2.58
N MET A 89 9.83 -11.67 -1.82
CA MET A 89 9.50 -11.30 -0.44
C MET A 89 10.67 -11.44 0.54
N ASP A 90 11.75 -12.11 0.15
CA ASP A 90 12.93 -12.22 1.00
C ASP A 90 13.82 -10.99 0.87
N ASN A 91 13.36 -9.89 1.44
CA ASN A 91 14.12 -8.65 1.54
C ASN A 91 13.76 -7.93 2.84
N PRO A 92 14.64 -7.05 3.36
CA PRO A 92 14.41 -6.42 4.67
C PRO A 92 13.14 -5.60 4.76
N LEU A 93 12.77 -4.88 3.69
CA LEU A 93 11.57 -4.05 3.68
C LEU A 93 10.32 -4.92 3.77
N ALA A 94 10.24 -5.97 2.95
CA ALA A 94 9.10 -6.89 2.94
C ALA A 94 8.94 -7.60 4.28
N ARG A 95 10.06 -8.00 4.90
CA ARG A 95 10.03 -8.62 6.23
C ARG A 95 9.50 -7.66 7.28
N ARG A 96 10.02 -6.43 7.30
CA ARG A 96 9.56 -5.42 8.26
C ARG A 96 8.09 -5.08 8.05
N ALA A 97 7.66 -4.91 6.80
CA ALA A 97 6.25 -4.62 6.50
C ALA A 97 5.34 -5.75 6.98
N SER A 98 5.77 -7.01 6.79
CA SER A 98 5.00 -8.17 7.23
C SER A 98 4.92 -8.29 8.76
N GLU A 99 5.96 -7.88 9.47
CA GLU A 99 6.03 -7.95 10.93
C GLU A 99 5.30 -6.80 11.63
N THR A 100 5.42 -5.59 11.09
CA THR A 100 4.93 -4.36 11.77
C THR A 100 3.70 -3.75 11.09
N GLY A 101 3.32 -4.23 9.92
CA GLY A 101 2.24 -3.66 9.14
C GLY A 101 0.86 -4.12 9.56
N ILE A 102 -0.13 -3.49 8.96
CA ILE A 102 -1.55 -3.86 9.12
C ILE A 102 -1.98 -4.59 7.86
N LEU A 103 -2.46 -5.81 8.01
CA LEU A 103 -2.96 -6.61 6.91
C LEU A 103 -4.32 -6.04 6.46
N LEU A 104 -4.38 -5.54 5.22
CA LEU A 104 -5.61 -5.01 4.66
C LEU A 104 -6.37 -6.06 3.87
N PHE A 105 -5.67 -7.01 3.29
CA PHE A 105 -6.26 -8.09 2.50
C PHE A 105 -5.32 -9.29 2.45
N SER A 106 -5.89 -10.48 2.48
CA SER A 106 -5.17 -11.75 2.26
C SER A 106 -6.12 -12.78 1.66
N ARG A 107 -5.64 -13.53 0.68
CA ARG A 107 -6.36 -14.69 0.18
C ARG A 107 -5.88 -15.97 0.83
#